data_0fc28e7581deb40d1d8cef8dab4c2734
#
_entry.id   0fc28e7581deb40d1d8cef8dab4c2734
#
_cell.length_a   1.000
_cell.length_b   1.000
_cell.length_c   1.000
_cell.angle_alpha   90.00
_cell.angle_beta   90.00
_cell.angle_gamma   90.00
#
_symmetry.space_group_name_H-M   'P 1'
#
loop_
_entity.id
_entity.type
_entity.pdbx_description
1 polymer ?
#
loop_
_entity_poly.entity_id
_entity_poly.type
_entity_poly.pdbx_seq_one_letter_code
_entity_poly.pdbx_strand_id
1 'polypeptide(L)'
;GLLLAGSPCYAEFDPPRIIYVINPDGAGQPSEGERTYYINKGIESSINMGDVLNVYREIRAGRRAPAVRLFIGTMRIGSSQTGSAMGHFTANETAMTSSVIRRRTAMKSDIVVPILVIDSGVLFDPGQISLKPNAAQEFQKVATFVDNFAPGRLIIEGHTDSDGDEDANQSLSEARAEAVRLYLIETYASITPAMVESRGYGETRPKVANDTPENKTLNRRIEVIIWE
;
A
#
# COMPACT_ATOMS: atom_id res chain seq x y z
N GLY A 1 -4.48 7.78 -46.03
CA GLY A 1 -3.60 8.06 -44.92
C GLY A 1 -4.23 7.57 -43.66
N LEU A 2 -3.74 6.43 -43.13
CA LEU A 2 -4.17 5.89 -41.85
C LEU A 2 -3.38 6.67 -40.78
N LEU A 3 -4.06 7.49 -40.00
CA LEU A 3 -3.53 8.08 -38.77
C LEU A 3 -3.46 6.95 -37.75
N LEU A 4 -2.26 6.44 -37.49
CA LEU A 4 -1.96 5.64 -36.32
C LEU A 4 -2.13 6.57 -35.10
N ALA A 5 -3.24 6.40 -34.37
CA ALA A 5 -3.39 6.99 -33.04
C ALA A 5 -2.29 6.39 -32.16
N GLY A 6 -1.26 7.17 -31.85
CA GLY A 6 -0.24 6.78 -30.88
C GLY A 6 -0.93 6.51 -29.56
N SER A 7 -0.71 5.31 -29.02
CA SER A 7 -1.10 4.99 -27.65
C SER A 7 -0.50 6.07 -26.73
N PRO A 8 -1.24 6.62 -25.77
CA PRO A 8 -0.66 7.54 -24.81
C PRO A 8 0.47 6.78 -24.11
N CYS A 9 1.69 7.31 -24.23
CA CYS A 9 2.83 6.85 -23.46
C CYS A 9 2.59 7.31 -22.01
N TYR A 10 1.94 6.48 -21.22
CA TYR A 10 1.93 6.69 -19.79
C TYR A 10 3.39 6.53 -19.34
N ALA A 11 3.89 7.52 -18.62
CA ALA A 11 5.19 7.40 -17.97
C ALA A 11 5.13 6.15 -17.08
N GLU A 12 6.05 5.20 -17.32
CA GLU A 12 6.16 4.00 -16.48
C GLU A 12 6.36 4.44 -15.03
N PHE A 13 5.50 3.95 -14.14
CA PHE A 13 5.61 4.26 -12.72
C PHE A 13 6.95 3.74 -12.19
N ASP A 14 7.83 4.67 -11.80
CA ASP A 14 9.11 4.38 -11.13
C ASP A 14 8.91 4.46 -9.61
N PRO A 15 8.74 3.32 -8.92
CA PRO A 15 8.45 3.33 -7.50
C PRO A 15 9.62 3.89 -6.69
N PRO A 16 9.34 4.61 -5.60
CA PRO A 16 10.36 4.98 -4.64
C PRO A 16 11.17 3.77 -4.17
N ARG A 17 12.47 3.95 -3.98
CA ARG A 17 13.37 2.88 -3.51
C ARG A 17 14.23 3.38 -2.36
N ILE A 18 14.55 2.48 -1.44
CA ILE A 18 15.54 2.76 -0.40
C ILE A 18 16.91 2.92 -1.07
N ILE A 19 17.50 4.11 -0.91
CA ILE A 19 18.81 4.45 -1.47
C ILE A 19 19.90 4.41 -0.43
N TYR A 20 19.56 4.65 0.85
CA TYR A 20 20.53 4.70 1.93
C TYR A 20 19.94 4.17 3.23
N VAL A 21 20.79 3.54 4.06
CA VAL A 21 20.43 3.05 5.39
C VAL A 21 21.50 3.56 6.36
N ILE A 22 21.10 4.32 7.35
CA ILE A 22 21.96 4.80 8.43
C ILE A 22 21.69 3.92 9.65
N ASN A 23 22.76 3.33 10.18
CA ASN A 23 22.72 2.68 11.48
C ASN A 23 23.11 3.73 12.54
N PRO A 24 22.48 3.72 13.72
CA PRO A 24 22.93 4.58 14.82
C PRO A 24 24.36 4.21 15.20
N ASP A 25 25.16 5.22 15.54
CA ASP A 25 26.54 5.04 15.98
C ASP A 25 26.55 4.28 17.32
N GLY A 26 27.02 3.02 17.31
CA GLY A 26 27.13 2.20 18.50
C GLY A 26 27.62 0.80 18.18
N ALA A 27 28.46 0.22 19.04
CA ALA A 27 29.00 -1.13 18.92
C ALA A 27 27.91 -2.18 19.26
N GLY A 28 27.07 -2.50 18.30
CA GLY A 28 26.01 -3.51 18.40
C GLY A 28 25.18 -3.63 17.14
N GLN A 29 24.42 -4.71 16.99
CA GLN A 29 23.37 -4.78 15.98
C GLN A 29 22.25 -3.81 16.43
N PRO A 30 21.96 -2.73 15.66
CA PRO A 30 20.90 -1.81 16.05
C PRO A 30 19.56 -2.53 16.09
N SER A 31 18.72 -2.20 17.06
CA SER A 31 17.34 -2.66 17.13
C SER A 31 16.54 -2.20 15.91
N GLU A 32 15.43 -2.85 15.60
CA GLU A 32 14.65 -2.58 14.38
C GLU A 32 14.18 -1.13 14.27
N GLY A 33 13.90 -0.45 15.38
CA GLY A 33 13.45 0.94 15.42
C GLY A 33 14.54 2.00 15.31
N GLU A 34 15.83 1.62 15.37
CA GLU A 34 16.94 2.58 15.45
C GLU A 34 17.52 2.96 14.08
N ARG A 35 17.20 2.20 13.01
CA ARG A 35 17.73 2.47 11.67
C ARG A 35 16.90 3.54 10.97
N THR A 36 17.60 4.47 10.31
CA THR A 36 17.00 5.48 9.45
C THR A 36 17.20 5.09 7.99
N TYR A 37 16.13 5.15 7.21
CA TYR A 37 16.11 4.76 5.80
C TYR A 37 15.80 6.00 4.94
N TYR A 38 16.56 6.20 3.88
CA TYR A 38 16.33 7.24 2.89
C TYR A 38 15.80 6.63 1.60
N ILE A 39 14.78 7.27 1.03
CA ILE A 39 14.20 6.92 -0.28
C ILE A 39 14.46 8.04 -1.29
N ASN A 40 14.46 7.69 -2.59
CA ASN A 40 14.77 8.58 -3.71
C ASN A 40 13.60 9.41 -4.23
N LYS A 41 12.54 9.56 -3.46
CA LYS A 41 11.35 10.37 -3.76
C LYS A 41 10.92 11.08 -2.48
N GLY A 42 10.30 12.26 -2.62
CA GLY A 42 9.85 13.05 -1.49
C GLY A 42 8.58 13.84 -1.80
N ILE A 43 8.52 15.10 -1.38
CA ILE A 43 7.32 15.93 -1.49
C ILE A 43 6.84 16.13 -2.94
N GLU A 44 7.74 16.13 -3.92
CA GLU A 44 7.40 16.20 -5.34
C GLU A 44 6.62 14.98 -5.83
N SER A 45 6.69 13.87 -5.10
CA SER A 45 5.94 12.65 -5.30
C SER A 45 4.85 12.46 -4.23
N SER A 46 4.38 13.55 -3.63
CA SER A 46 3.34 13.57 -2.58
C SER A 46 3.63 12.66 -1.38
N ILE A 47 4.90 12.42 -1.10
CA ILE A 47 5.33 11.70 0.11
C ILE A 47 5.60 12.74 1.19
N ASN A 48 4.82 12.71 2.27
CA ASN A 48 4.85 13.72 3.32
C ASN A 48 5.28 13.12 4.66
N MET A 49 5.69 13.98 5.58
CA MET A 49 5.95 13.59 6.97
C MET A 49 4.68 12.99 7.59
N GLY A 50 4.84 11.85 8.24
CA GLY A 50 3.74 11.10 8.87
C GLY A 50 3.16 9.98 8.00
N ASP A 51 3.39 10.01 6.67
CA ASP A 51 2.90 8.96 5.78
C ASP A 51 3.46 7.59 6.16
N VAL A 52 2.65 6.57 5.94
CA VAL A 52 3.03 5.16 6.11
C VAL A 52 3.02 4.51 4.73
N LEU A 53 4.16 3.98 4.32
CA LEU A 53 4.38 3.39 3.01
C LEU A 53 4.65 1.89 3.15
N ASN A 54 4.16 1.08 2.22
CA ASN A 54 4.48 -0.35 2.18
C ASN A 54 5.88 -0.57 1.62
N VAL A 55 6.63 -1.49 2.24
CA VAL A 55 7.99 -1.86 1.79
C VAL A 55 7.96 -3.27 1.22
N TYR A 56 8.45 -3.40 0.00
CA TYR A 56 8.51 -4.67 -0.73
C TYR A 56 9.94 -5.01 -1.11
N ARG A 57 10.28 -6.28 -1.01
CA ARG A 57 11.51 -6.85 -1.55
C ARG A 57 11.25 -7.54 -2.87
N GLU A 58 11.99 -7.16 -3.90
CA GLU A 58 11.97 -7.88 -5.17
C GLU A 58 12.87 -9.11 -5.10
N ILE A 59 12.29 -10.26 -5.40
CA ILE A 59 12.99 -11.55 -5.48
C ILE A 59 12.80 -12.11 -6.87
N ARG A 60 13.87 -12.63 -7.44
CA ARG A 60 13.85 -13.34 -8.73
C ARG A 60 14.36 -14.76 -8.54
N ALA A 61 13.61 -15.74 -9.01
CA ALA A 61 13.98 -17.15 -8.97
C ALA A 61 15.13 -17.48 -9.94
N GLY A 62 15.46 -16.57 -10.87
CA GLY A 62 16.55 -16.71 -11.85
C GLY A 62 16.66 -15.47 -12.74
N ARG A 63 17.73 -15.39 -13.54
CA ARG A 63 18.01 -14.21 -14.39
C ARG A 63 16.91 -13.85 -15.36
N ARG A 64 16.11 -14.82 -15.81
CA ARG A 64 14.99 -14.64 -16.78
C ARG A 64 13.61 -14.74 -16.14
N ALA A 65 13.53 -15.05 -14.84
CA ALA A 65 12.25 -15.10 -14.14
C ALA A 65 11.73 -13.68 -13.86
N PRO A 66 10.43 -13.45 -13.91
CA PRO A 66 9.84 -12.20 -13.47
C PRO A 66 10.16 -11.95 -11.99
N ALA A 67 10.30 -10.69 -11.61
CA ALA A 67 10.44 -10.30 -10.22
C ALA A 67 9.13 -10.54 -9.47
N VAL A 68 9.22 -11.09 -8.27
CA VAL A 68 8.10 -11.21 -7.34
C VAL A 68 8.34 -10.21 -6.21
N ARG A 69 7.35 -9.37 -5.91
CA ARG A 69 7.39 -8.42 -4.81
C ARG A 69 6.82 -9.08 -3.56
N LEU A 70 7.65 -9.21 -2.53
CA LEU A 70 7.25 -9.69 -1.22
C LEU A 70 7.10 -8.50 -0.27
N PHE A 71 5.91 -8.33 0.31
CA PHE A 71 5.69 -7.37 1.38
C PHE A 71 6.55 -7.75 2.59
N ILE A 72 7.38 -6.82 3.08
CA ILE A 72 8.29 -7.07 4.20
C ILE A 72 8.00 -6.21 5.43
N GLY A 73 7.17 -5.20 5.30
CA GLY A 73 6.82 -4.31 6.39
C GLY A 73 6.42 -2.93 5.89
N THR A 74 6.37 -1.97 6.80
CA THR A 74 5.98 -0.59 6.52
C THR A 74 7.09 0.38 6.89
N MET A 75 7.08 1.55 6.25
CA MET A 75 7.98 2.66 6.58
C MET A 75 7.14 3.89 6.93
N ARG A 76 7.37 4.44 8.12
CA ARG A 76 6.78 5.72 8.53
C ARG A 76 7.75 6.83 8.20
N ILE A 77 7.29 7.82 7.43
CA ILE A 77 8.09 8.98 7.02
C ILE A 77 8.21 9.96 8.18
N GLY A 78 9.44 10.24 8.59
CA GLY A 78 9.77 11.21 9.65
C GLY A 78 10.12 12.60 9.09
N SER A 79 10.63 12.65 7.86
CA SER A 79 10.95 13.89 7.16
C SER A 79 10.89 13.68 5.65
N SER A 80 10.46 14.71 4.92
CA SER A 80 10.41 14.67 3.46
C SER A 80 10.89 16.00 2.90
N GLN A 81 11.65 15.94 1.80
CA GLN A 81 12.19 17.07 1.04
C GLN A 81 12.04 16.76 -0.46
N THR A 82 12.31 17.75 -1.31
CA THR A 82 12.35 17.51 -2.76
C THR A 82 13.43 16.47 -3.10
N GLY A 83 13.04 15.41 -3.81
CA GLY A 83 13.93 14.35 -4.29
C GLY A 83 14.29 13.29 -3.24
N SER A 84 13.87 13.43 -1.98
CA SER A 84 14.14 12.42 -0.97
C SER A 84 13.21 12.50 0.23
N ALA A 85 12.98 11.36 0.89
CA ALA A 85 12.37 11.31 2.20
C ALA A 85 13.11 10.33 3.10
N MET A 86 12.91 10.51 4.40
CA MET A 86 13.56 9.73 5.46
C MET A 86 12.49 9.14 6.37
N GLY A 87 12.69 7.89 6.78
CA GLY A 87 11.73 7.22 7.65
C GLY A 87 12.32 6.05 8.43
N HIS A 88 11.45 5.47 9.26
CA HIS A 88 11.75 4.30 10.09
C HIS A 88 10.94 3.11 9.60
N PHE A 89 11.59 1.97 9.45
CA PHE A 89 10.99 0.73 9.01
C PHE A 89 10.50 -0.10 10.20
N THR A 90 9.29 -0.64 10.05
CA THR A 90 8.72 -1.64 10.96
C THR A 90 8.47 -2.92 10.16
N ALA A 91 9.08 -4.01 10.59
CA ALA A 91 8.96 -5.29 9.93
C ALA A 91 7.56 -5.91 10.09
N ASN A 92 7.10 -6.61 9.06
CA ASN A 92 5.97 -7.54 9.21
C ASN A 92 6.50 -8.88 9.72
N GLU A 93 6.17 -9.25 10.94
CA GLU A 93 6.70 -10.45 11.60
C GLU A 93 6.39 -11.73 10.81
N THR A 94 5.18 -11.86 10.30
CA THR A 94 4.76 -13.03 9.51
C THR A 94 5.57 -13.14 8.23
N ALA A 95 5.78 -12.05 7.51
CA ALA A 95 6.59 -12.06 6.30
C ALA A 95 8.06 -12.40 6.60
N MET A 96 8.56 -11.89 7.73
CA MET A 96 9.97 -12.08 8.13
C MET A 96 10.31 -13.50 8.62
N THR A 97 9.31 -14.32 8.92
CA THR A 97 9.51 -15.76 9.22
C THR A 97 9.69 -16.62 7.95
N SER A 98 9.39 -16.08 6.78
CA SER A 98 9.53 -16.79 5.50
C SER A 98 11.00 -17.16 5.22
N SER A 99 11.24 -18.42 4.87
CA SER A 99 12.58 -18.92 4.49
C SER A 99 13.16 -18.23 3.25
N VAL A 100 12.33 -17.57 2.47
CA VAL A 100 12.73 -16.82 1.27
C VAL A 100 13.37 -15.47 1.64
N ILE A 101 13.02 -14.91 2.79
CA ILE A 101 13.57 -13.64 3.27
C ILE A 101 14.79 -13.89 4.16
N ARG A 102 15.98 -13.83 3.58
CA ARG A 102 17.23 -14.08 4.29
C ARG A 102 17.62 -12.97 5.28
N ARG A 103 17.18 -11.74 5.05
CA ARG A 103 17.49 -10.57 5.92
C ARG A 103 16.20 -9.98 6.45
N ARG A 104 16.08 -9.94 7.76
CA ARG A 104 14.88 -9.51 8.50
C ARG A 104 14.75 -8.00 8.69
N THR A 105 15.30 -7.19 7.78
CA THR A 105 15.21 -5.74 7.81
C THR A 105 15.17 -5.20 6.39
N ALA A 106 14.67 -3.98 6.22
CA ALA A 106 14.69 -3.31 4.93
C ALA A 106 16.13 -3.03 4.48
N MET A 107 16.35 -2.98 3.18
CA MET A 107 17.66 -2.86 2.55
C MET A 107 17.63 -1.86 1.41
N LYS A 108 18.81 -1.39 1.01
CA LYS A 108 18.98 -0.64 -0.23
C LYS A 108 18.35 -1.41 -1.41
N SER A 109 17.67 -0.68 -2.28
CA SER A 109 16.89 -1.16 -3.45
C SER A 109 15.54 -1.80 -3.14
N ASP A 110 15.16 -2.02 -1.87
CA ASP A 110 13.79 -2.38 -1.54
C ASP A 110 12.84 -1.27 -2.02
N ILE A 111 11.70 -1.67 -2.58
CA ILE A 111 10.68 -0.77 -3.11
C ILE A 111 9.83 -0.25 -1.97
N VAL A 112 9.55 1.04 -1.98
CA VAL A 112 8.69 1.70 -1.00
C VAL A 112 7.49 2.28 -1.73
N VAL A 113 6.32 1.70 -1.50
CA VAL A 113 5.10 2.04 -2.24
C VAL A 113 4.15 2.85 -1.38
N PRO A 114 3.74 4.04 -1.80
CA PRO A 114 2.68 4.77 -1.13
C PRO A 114 1.38 3.96 -1.10
N ILE A 115 0.69 4.03 0.03
CA ILE A 115 -0.63 3.46 0.22
C ILE A 115 -1.56 4.52 0.79
N LEU A 116 -2.80 4.50 0.34
CA LEU A 116 -3.87 5.26 0.98
C LEU A 116 -4.73 4.29 1.79
N VAL A 117 -4.83 4.53 3.09
CA VAL A 117 -5.63 3.72 4.00
C VAL A 117 -6.88 4.50 4.38
N ILE A 118 -8.05 3.90 4.17
CA ILE A 118 -9.35 4.48 4.50
C ILE A 118 -10.04 3.57 5.52
N ASP A 119 -10.52 4.14 6.62
CA ASP A 119 -11.34 3.43 7.59
C ASP A 119 -12.63 2.94 6.89
N SER A 120 -12.88 1.64 6.96
CA SER A 120 -14.06 1.02 6.36
C SER A 120 -15.37 1.55 6.95
N GLY A 121 -15.37 1.96 8.22
CA GLY A 121 -16.54 2.55 8.88
C GLY A 121 -16.93 3.93 8.33
N VAL A 122 -16.01 4.64 7.68
CA VAL A 122 -16.32 5.89 6.98
C VAL A 122 -17.07 5.61 5.66
N LEU A 123 -16.72 4.48 5.00
CA LEU A 123 -17.27 4.12 3.70
C LEU A 123 -18.56 3.31 3.78
N PHE A 124 -18.71 2.46 4.80
CA PHE A 124 -19.80 1.47 4.90
C PHE A 124 -20.41 1.46 6.30
N ASP A 125 -21.68 1.09 6.38
CA ASP A 125 -22.30 0.71 7.64
C ASP A 125 -21.87 -0.72 8.06
N PRO A 126 -21.97 -1.06 9.36
CA PRO A 126 -21.62 -2.40 9.85
C PRO A 126 -22.32 -3.51 9.04
N GLY A 127 -21.54 -4.48 8.53
CA GLY A 127 -22.05 -5.58 7.72
C GLY A 127 -22.54 -5.21 6.32
N GLN A 128 -22.52 -3.94 5.93
CA GLN A 128 -23.02 -3.49 4.62
C GLN A 128 -21.88 -3.35 3.60
N ILE A 129 -22.28 -3.43 2.32
CA ILE A 129 -21.42 -3.22 1.15
C ILE A 129 -21.82 -1.96 0.36
N SER A 130 -22.96 -1.35 0.70
CA SER A 130 -23.41 -0.12 0.07
C SER A 130 -22.62 1.06 0.61
N LEU A 131 -22.09 1.87 -0.31
CA LEU A 131 -21.32 3.06 0.05
C LEU A 131 -22.22 4.12 0.70
N LYS A 132 -21.69 4.74 1.75
CA LYS A 132 -22.32 5.89 2.42
C LYS A 132 -22.28 7.14 1.53
N PRO A 133 -23.22 8.07 1.66
CA PRO A 133 -23.22 9.33 0.88
C PRO A 133 -21.94 10.17 1.07
N ASN A 134 -21.32 10.12 2.24
CA ASN A 134 -20.09 10.87 2.54
C ASN A 134 -18.80 10.19 2.05
N ALA A 135 -18.88 8.96 1.52
CA ALA A 135 -17.72 8.23 0.98
C ALA A 135 -17.05 9.00 -0.19
N ALA A 136 -17.80 9.82 -0.91
CA ALA A 136 -17.27 10.64 -2.02
C ALA A 136 -16.08 11.53 -1.61
N GLN A 137 -16.04 12.03 -0.38
CA GLN A 137 -14.92 12.85 0.11
C GLN A 137 -13.63 12.04 0.26
N GLU A 138 -13.74 10.79 0.72
CA GLU A 138 -12.58 9.89 0.81
C GLU A 138 -12.10 9.48 -0.58
N PHE A 139 -13.01 9.24 -1.51
CA PHE A 139 -12.64 8.87 -2.88
C PHE A 139 -12.01 10.03 -3.67
N GLN A 140 -12.32 11.29 -3.32
CA GLN A 140 -11.58 12.43 -3.87
C GLN A 140 -10.09 12.37 -3.47
N LYS A 141 -9.76 11.88 -2.27
CA LYS A 141 -8.36 11.66 -1.87
C LYS A 141 -7.70 10.57 -2.71
N VAL A 142 -8.46 9.50 -3.06
CA VAL A 142 -7.96 8.45 -3.97
C VAL A 142 -7.67 9.02 -5.35
N ALA A 143 -8.57 9.84 -5.92
CA ALA A 143 -8.36 10.47 -7.21
C ALA A 143 -7.10 11.35 -7.20
N THR A 144 -6.94 12.20 -6.18
CA THR A 144 -5.75 13.02 -5.99
C THR A 144 -4.47 12.18 -5.87
N PHE A 145 -4.54 11.07 -5.14
CA PHE A 145 -3.44 10.12 -5.00
C PHE A 145 -3.05 9.50 -6.35
N VAL A 146 -4.04 9.09 -7.15
CA VAL A 146 -3.81 8.57 -8.50
C VAL A 146 -3.20 9.62 -9.43
N ASP A 147 -3.73 10.84 -9.41
CA ASP A 147 -3.22 11.93 -10.24
C ASP A 147 -1.77 12.30 -9.89
N ASN A 148 -1.41 12.26 -8.60
CA ASN A 148 -0.06 12.58 -8.14
C ASN A 148 0.98 11.51 -8.51
N PHE A 149 0.59 10.24 -8.50
CA PHE A 149 1.52 9.13 -8.77
C PHE A 149 1.44 8.58 -10.18
N ALA A 150 0.38 8.90 -10.93
CA ALA A 150 0.11 8.40 -12.30
C ALA A 150 0.42 6.89 -12.45
N PRO A 151 -0.13 6.03 -11.58
CA PRO A 151 0.21 4.61 -11.59
C PRO A 151 -0.35 3.91 -12.84
N GLY A 152 0.38 2.92 -13.35
CA GLY A 152 -0.16 2.01 -14.37
C GLY A 152 -1.16 1.00 -13.80
N ARG A 153 -1.04 0.68 -12.50
CA ARG A 153 -1.90 -0.31 -11.83
C ARG A 153 -2.15 0.05 -10.37
N LEU A 154 -3.39 -0.17 -9.94
CA LEU A 154 -3.86 -0.01 -8.56
C LEU A 154 -4.42 -1.34 -8.04
N ILE A 155 -4.21 -1.62 -6.77
CA ILE A 155 -4.88 -2.70 -6.06
C ILE A 155 -5.68 -2.09 -4.91
N ILE A 156 -6.96 -2.47 -4.83
CA ILE A 156 -7.85 -2.11 -3.72
C ILE A 156 -7.98 -3.34 -2.85
N GLU A 157 -7.46 -3.28 -1.63
CA GLU A 157 -7.52 -4.38 -0.67
C GLU A 157 -8.55 -4.07 0.42
N GLY A 158 -9.49 -5.00 0.64
CA GLY A 158 -10.47 -4.95 1.72
C GLY A 158 -10.05 -5.83 2.89
N HIS A 159 -10.23 -5.33 4.11
CA HIS A 159 -9.91 -6.03 5.36
C HIS A 159 -11.02 -5.88 6.38
N THR A 160 -11.18 -6.89 7.24
CA THR A 160 -12.05 -6.89 8.41
C THR A 160 -11.24 -6.99 9.70
N ASP A 161 -11.88 -6.84 10.83
CA ASP A 161 -11.40 -7.37 12.10
C ASP A 161 -11.78 -8.86 12.23
N SER A 162 -11.51 -9.45 13.39
CA SER A 162 -11.79 -10.86 13.71
C SER A 162 -13.17 -11.08 14.30
N ASP A 163 -14.10 -10.13 14.21
CA ASP A 163 -15.47 -10.34 14.67
C ASP A 163 -16.28 -11.03 13.59
N GLY A 164 -16.91 -12.15 13.94
CA GLY A 164 -17.76 -12.91 13.05
C GLY A 164 -17.11 -14.19 12.51
N ASP A 165 -17.69 -14.69 11.44
CA ASP A 165 -17.25 -15.90 10.75
C ASP A 165 -16.19 -15.55 9.69
N GLU A 166 -15.12 -16.36 9.57
CA GLU A 166 -13.99 -16.10 8.68
C GLU A 166 -14.41 -16.07 7.21
N ASP A 167 -15.28 -16.98 6.76
CA ASP A 167 -15.77 -17.03 5.38
C ASP A 167 -16.67 -15.83 5.08
N ALA A 168 -17.48 -15.40 6.07
CA ALA A 168 -18.29 -14.20 5.95
C ALA A 168 -17.42 -12.93 5.87
N ASN A 169 -16.37 -12.84 6.68
CA ASN A 169 -15.37 -11.76 6.65
C ASN A 169 -14.62 -11.72 5.32
N GLN A 170 -14.24 -12.87 4.79
CA GLN A 170 -13.62 -12.97 3.47
C GLN A 170 -14.55 -12.40 2.39
N SER A 171 -15.79 -12.90 2.33
CA SER A 171 -16.79 -12.46 1.35
C SER A 171 -17.14 -10.97 1.48
N LEU A 172 -17.26 -10.46 2.71
CA LEU A 172 -17.55 -9.06 2.99
C LEU A 172 -16.42 -8.15 2.52
N SER A 173 -15.18 -8.53 2.78
CA SER A 173 -14.01 -7.76 2.37
C SER A 173 -13.84 -7.70 0.85
N GLU A 174 -14.09 -8.82 0.14
CA GLU A 174 -14.10 -8.88 -1.32
C GLU A 174 -15.17 -7.97 -1.91
N ALA A 175 -16.41 -8.06 -1.43
CA ALA A 175 -17.52 -7.26 -1.90
C ALA A 175 -17.31 -5.75 -1.67
N ARG A 176 -16.71 -5.38 -0.53
CA ARG A 176 -16.36 -3.97 -0.23
C ARG A 176 -15.26 -3.44 -1.13
N ALA A 177 -14.20 -4.21 -1.35
CA ALA A 177 -13.12 -3.82 -2.27
C ALA A 177 -13.65 -3.64 -3.69
N GLU A 178 -14.54 -4.53 -4.14
CA GLU A 178 -15.18 -4.43 -5.44
C GLU A 178 -16.13 -3.22 -5.54
N ALA A 179 -16.91 -2.92 -4.50
CA ALA A 179 -17.77 -1.74 -4.48
C ALA A 179 -16.96 -0.43 -4.61
N VAL A 180 -15.80 -0.36 -3.95
CA VAL A 180 -14.88 0.78 -4.09
C VAL A 180 -14.31 0.84 -5.51
N ARG A 181 -13.86 -0.28 -6.06
CA ARG A 181 -13.35 -0.36 -7.43
C ARG A 181 -14.38 0.16 -8.45
N LEU A 182 -15.60 -0.33 -8.38
CA LEU A 182 -16.67 0.09 -9.27
C LEU A 182 -16.95 1.58 -9.17
N TYR A 183 -17.08 2.10 -7.96
CA TYR A 183 -17.30 3.54 -7.76
C TYR A 183 -16.19 4.40 -8.36
N LEU A 184 -14.92 4.01 -8.15
CA LEU A 184 -13.78 4.78 -8.67
C LEU A 184 -13.75 4.81 -10.19
N ILE A 185 -13.96 3.70 -10.88
CA ILE A 185 -13.96 3.63 -12.34
C ILE A 185 -15.17 4.31 -12.98
N GLU A 186 -16.31 4.35 -12.28
CA GLU A 186 -17.52 5.04 -12.76
C GLU A 186 -17.44 6.56 -12.57
N THR A 187 -16.73 7.01 -11.53
CA THR A 187 -16.71 8.42 -11.14
C THR A 187 -15.53 9.19 -11.72
N TYR A 188 -14.35 8.56 -11.82
CA TYR A 188 -13.09 9.24 -12.17
C TYR A 188 -12.55 8.73 -13.51
N ALA A 189 -12.56 9.59 -14.53
CA ALA A 189 -12.11 9.24 -15.88
C ALA A 189 -10.61 8.86 -15.96
N SER A 190 -9.79 9.33 -15.03
CA SER A 190 -8.38 8.96 -14.91
C SER A 190 -8.17 7.53 -14.38
N ILE A 191 -9.22 6.90 -13.80
CA ILE A 191 -9.16 5.56 -13.23
C ILE A 191 -9.91 4.59 -14.15
N THR A 192 -9.16 3.82 -14.94
CA THR A 192 -9.76 2.91 -15.91
C THR A 192 -9.96 1.49 -15.35
N PRO A 193 -10.93 0.72 -15.86
CA PRO A 193 -11.13 -0.67 -15.42
C PRO A 193 -9.89 -1.56 -15.57
N ALA A 194 -9.05 -1.29 -16.56
CA ALA A 194 -7.85 -2.08 -16.85
C ALA A 194 -6.73 -1.86 -15.82
N MET A 195 -6.72 -0.71 -15.13
CA MET A 195 -5.68 -0.39 -14.16
C MET A 195 -6.04 -0.78 -12.73
N VAL A 196 -7.30 -1.13 -12.42
CA VAL A 196 -7.73 -1.37 -11.03
C VAL A 196 -8.14 -2.80 -10.81
N GLU A 197 -7.53 -3.43 -9.81
CA GLU A 197 -7.87 -4.76 -9.30
C GLU A 197 -8.39 -4.65 -7.86
N SER A 198 -9.40 -5.45 -7.49
CA SER A 198 -9.92 -5.56 -6.12
C SER A 198 -9.58 -6.91 -5.51
N ARG A 199 -9.29 -6.94 -4.22
CA ARG A 199 -9.01 -8.15 -3.43
C ARG A 199 -9.62 -8.02 -2.04
N GLY A 200 -10.15 -9.11 -1.50
CA GLY A 200 -10.52 -9.21 -0.10
C GLY A 200 -9.57 -10.14 0.64
N TYR A 201 -9.31 -9.85 1.89
CA TYR A 201 -8.46 -10.66 2.76
C TYR A 201 -9.13 -11.00 4.10
N GLY A 202 -10.40 -10.60 4.26
CA GLY A 202 -11.07 -10.81 5.54
C GLY A 202 -10.21 -10.34 6.70
N GLU A 203 -10.09 -11.19 7.72
CA GLU A 203 -9.28 -10.96 8.92
C GLU A 203 -7.85 -11.53 8.83
N THR A 204 -7.48 -12.18 7.71
CA THR A 204 -6.22 -12.92 7.58
C THR A 204 -4.97 -12.04 7.52
N ARG A 205 -5.14 -10.72 7.30
CA ARG A 205 -4.04 -9.75 7.24
C ARG A 205 -4.27 -8.57 8.20
N PRO A 206 -4.26 -8.81 9.51
CA PRO A 206 -4.45 -7.75 10.48
C PRO A 206 -3.26 -6.79 10.47
N LYS A 207 -3.54 -5.49 10.59
CA LYS A 207 -2.52 -4.44 10.72
C LYS A 207 -1.96 -4.36 12.13
N VAL A 208 -2.83 -4.62 13.10
CA VAL A 208 -2.55 -4.70 14.54
C VAL A 208 -3.29 -5.90 15.14
N ALA A 209 -2.91 -6.31 16.35
CA ALA A 209 -3.64 -7.39 17.05
C ALA A 209 -5.13 -7.05 17.20
N ASN A 210 -6.02 -8.05 17.08
CA ASN A 210 -7.48 -7.88 17.22
C ASN A 210 -7.95 -7.96 18.69
N ASP A 211 -7.21 -7.38 19.60
CA ASP A 211 -7.36 -7.52 21.06
C ASP A 211 -8.15 -6.38 21.72
N THR A 212 -8.25 -5.21 21.07
CA THR A 212 -9.03 -4.07 21.58
C THR A 212 -9.98 -3.53 20.50
N PRO A 213 -11.07 -2.84 20.89
CA PRO A 213 -11.99 -2.19 19.94
C PRO A 213 -11.28 -1.18 19.02
N GLU A 214 -10.30 -0.45 19.53
CA GLU A 214 -9.50 0.52 18.80
C GLU A 214 -8.66 -0.17 17.73
N ASN A 215 -8.00 -1.28 18.09
CA ASN A 215 -7.21 -2.10 17.17
C ASN A 215 -8.09 -2.74 16.09
N LYS A 216 -9.26 -3.26 16.45
CA LYS A 216 -10.24 -3.76 15.48
C LYS A 216 -10.66 -2.69 14.49
N THR A 217 -10.85 -1.44 14.93
CA THR A 217 -11.16 -0.33 14.01
C THR A 217 -10.03 -0.10 13.01
N LEU A 218 -8.76 -0.21 13.41
CA LEU A 218 -7.61 -0.10 12.51
C LEU A 218 -7.51 -1.27 11.50
N ASN A 219 -8.06 -2.43 11.87
CA ASN A 219 -8.09 -3.59 10.99
C ASN A 219 -9.23 -3.51 9.96
N ARG A 220 -10.38 -2.91 10.30
CA ARG A 220 -11.49 -2.65 9.36
C ARG A 220 -11.14 -1.50 8.41
N ARG A 221 -10.49 -1.80 7.30
CA ARG A 221 -9.94 -0.79 6.39
C ARG A 221 -10.04 -1.21 4.92
N ILE A 222 -9.97 -0.21 4.06
CA ILE A 222 -9.67 -0.35 2.63
C ILE A 222 -8.27 0.25 2.39
N GLU A 223 -7.41 -0.49 1.72
CA GLU A 223 -6.11 -0.01 1.27
C GLU A 223 -6.13 0.19 -0.25
N VAL A 224 -5.67 1.36 -0.71
CA VAL A 224 -5.43 1.63 -2.12
C VAL A 224 -3.93 1.67 -2.34
N ILE A 225 -3.42 0.70 -3.10
CA ILE A 225 -1.99 0.44 -3.25
C ILE A 225 -1.60 0.69 -4.70
N ILE A 226 -0.57 1.48 -4.91
CA ILE A 226 0.08 1.62 -6.21
C ILE A 226 0.91 0.37 -6.46
N TRP A 227 0.69 -0.29 -7.60
CA TRP A 227 1.40 -1.53 -7.90
C TRP A 227 2.46 -1.37 -9.00
N GLU A 228 2.13 -0.64 -10.07
CA GLU A 228 3.02 -0.37 -11.22
C GLU A 228 2.74 1.01 -11.82
#